data_e901e6a1d945faa07de54ba8cd0c4791
#
_entry.id   e901e6a1d945faa07de54ba8cd0c4791
#
_cell.length_a   1.000
_cell.length_b   1.000
_cell.length_c   1.000
_cell.angle_alpha   90.00
_cell.angle_beta   90.00
_cell.angle_gamma   90.00
#
_symmetry.space_group_name_H-M   'P 1'
#
loop_
_entity.id
_entity.type
_entity.pdbx_description
1 polymer ?
#
loop_
_entity_poly.entity_id
_entity_poly.type
_entity_poly.pdbx_seq_one_letter_code
_entity_poly.pdbx_strand_id
1 'polypeptide(L)'
;MAQLPLNTFKTKTTLLTSSTTYTNYANTGTSTVYTAPIGVTAIVLMAQITNLTTVTQAVSFIHHRNRPVLSDAQGNGYQAPNTDSFMVKDFLIPKGDAGTPLTGKMIIESLDSIRAYASSTGTVQLVLSILETANS
;
A
#
# COMPACT_ATOMS: atom_id res chain seq x y z
N MET A 1 30.60 12.76 -2.64
CA MET A 1 29.39 11.93 -2.67
C MET A 1 28.28 12.60 -1.88
N ALA A 2 27.12 12.75 -2.48
CA ALA A 2 25.98 13.32 -1.78
C ALA A 2 25.42 12.29 -0.80
N GLN A 3 25.14 12.73 0.42
CA GLN A 3 24.46 11.89 1.40
C GLN A 3 22.95 11.94 1.15
N LEU A 4 22.31 10.80 1.27
CA LEU A 4 20.85 10.76 1.26
C LEU A 4 20.32 11.38 2.54
N PRO A 5 19.23 12.13 2.48
CA PRO A 5 18.61 12.62 3.71
C PRO A 5 18.17 11.44 4.57
N LEU A 6 18.36 11.55 5.88
CA LEU A 6 17.96 10.53 6.82
C LEU A 6 16.44 10.38 6.88
N ASN A 7 15.74 11.49 6.76
CA ASN A 7 14.28 11.51 6.82
C ASN A 7 13.75 12.37 5.68
N THR A 8 12.77 11.84 4.98
CA THR A 8 12.10 12.55 3.88
C THR A 8 10.60 12.42 4.06
N PHE A 9 9.93 13.57 4.14
CA PHE A 9 8.46 13.58 4.19
C PHE A 9 7.92 13.64 2.77
N LYS A 10 6.91 12.82 2.49
CA LYS A 10 6.27 12.75 1.19
C LYS A 10 4.76 12.73 1.33
N THR A 11 4.08 13.32 0.35
CA THR A 11 2.64 13.16 0.19
C THR A 11 2.41 12.50 -1.16
N LYS A 12 1.62 11.44 -1.17
CA LYS A 12 1.27 10.75 -2.40
C LYS A 12 -0.24 10.75 -2.56
N THR A 13 -0.68 11.19 -3.74
CA THR A 13 -2.09 11.23 -4.10
C THR A 13 -2.28 10.36 -5.33
N THR A 14 -3.27 9.47 -5.30
CA THR A 14 -3.56 8.61 -6.43
C THR A 14 -5.05 8.31 -6.50
N LEU A 15 -5.54 8.04 -7.71
CA LEU A 15 -6.88 7.50 -7.92
C LEU A 15 -6.77 5.98 -7.91
N LEU A 16 -7.67 5.34 -7.17
CA LEU A 16 -7.65 3.90 -7.03
C LEU A 16 -8.21 3.22 -8.29
N THR A 17 -7.68 2.03 -8.57
CA THR A 17 -8.17 1.17 -9.63
C THR A 17 -9.24 0.23 -9.08
N SER A 18 -9.92 -0.49 -9.97
CA SER A 18 -10.94 -1.44 -9.54
C SER A 18 -10.33 -2.73 -8.99
N SER A 19 -11.15 -3.53 -8.33
CA SER A 19 -10.72 -4.81 -7.77
C SER A 19 -10.18 -5.78 -8.83
N THR A 20 -10.53 -5.59 -10.09
CA THR A 20 -10.05 -6.45 -11.17
C THR A 20 -8.54 -6.33 -11.41
N THR A 21 -7.91 -5.26 -10.93
CA THR A 21 -6.47 -5.06 -11.06
C THR A 21 -5.69 -5.64 -9.88
N TYR A 22 -6.39 -6.10 -8.85
CA TYR A 22 -5.74 -6.67 -7.66
C TYR A 22 -5.39 -8.13 -7.93
N THR A 23 -4.12 -8.46 -7.69
CA THR A 23 -3.63 -9.84 -7.77
C THR A 23 -3.12 -10.25 -6.39
N ASN A 24 -3.80 -11.20 -5.80
CA ASN A 24 -3.47 -11.66 -4.45
C ASN A 24 -2.06 -12.27 -4.42
N TYR A 25 -1.28 -11.83 -3.44
CA TYR A 25 0.08 -12.30 -3.18
C TYR A 25 1.09 -12.04 -4.30
N ALA A 26 0.70 -11.40 -5.39
CA ALA A 26 1.66 -11.05 -6.44
C ALA A 26 2.47 -9.82 -6.06
N ASN A 27 3.74 -9.79 -6.48
CA ASN A 27 4.60 -8.64 -6.21
C ASN A 27 4.33 -7.46 -7.12
N THR A 28 3.59 -7.69 -8.21
CA THR A 28 3.30 -6.67 -9.20
C THR A 28 1.79 -6.53 -9.36
N GLY A 29 1.37 -5.39 -9.81
CA GLY A 29 -0.05 -5.13 -10.06
C GLY A 29 -0.34 -3.64 -10.01
N THR A 30 -1.38 -3.23 -10.71
CA THR A 30 -1.74 -1.82 -10.77
C THR A 30 -2.45 -1.32 -9.51
N SER A 31 -2.80 -2.24 -8.59
CA SER A 31 -3.36 -1.87 -7.30
C SER A 31 -2.30 -1.41 -6.29
N THR A 32 -1.01 -1.56 -6.61
CA THR A 32 0.06 -1.06 -5.74
C THR A 32 0.10 0.46 -5.81
N VAL A 33 -0.02 1.11 -4.66
CA VAL A 33 -0.05 2.58 -4.59
C VAL A 33 1.23 3.16 -4.03
N TYR A 34 2.00 2.38 -3.26
CA TYR A 34 3.28 2.81 -2.73
C TYR A 34 4.14 1.59 -2.43
N THR A 35 5.42 1.66 -2.77
CA THR A 35 6.42 0.65 -2.40
C THR A 35 7.57 1.35 -1.71
N ALA A 36 7.97 0.87 -0.54
CA ALA A 36 9.14 1.40 0.14
C ALA A 36 10.39 1.05 -0.65
N PRO A 37 11.22 2.04 -1.01
CA PRO A 37 12.44 1.77 -1.77
C PRO A 37 13.40 0.86 -1.01
N ILE A 38 14.31 0.23 -1.76
CA ILE A 38 15.36 -0.60 -1.15
C ILE A 38 16.19 0.25 -0.18
N GLY A 39 16.46 -0.29 0.99
CA GLY A 39 17.23 0.43 2.01
C GLY A 39 16.46 1.53 2.73
N VAL A 40 15.14 1.59 2.57
CA VAL A 40 14.29 2.61 3.19
C VAL A 40 13.20 1.96 3.99
N THR A 41 12.96 2.48 5.19
CA THR A 41 11.77 2.16 5.96
C THR A 41 10.83 3.35 5.88
N ALA A 42 9.57 3.10 5.54
CA ALA A 42 8.57 4.15 5.45
C ALA A 42 7.59 4.03 6.61
N ILE A 43 7.16 5.18 7.11
CA ILE A 43 6.11 5.25 8.11
C ILE A 43 4.94 6.01 7.48
N VAL A 44 3.79 5.35 7.38
CA VAL A 44 2.57 6.01 6.92
C VAL A 44 1.99 6.76 8.09
N LEU A 45 2.01 8.07 8.01
CA LEU A 45 1.53 8.96 9.06
C LEU A 45 0.02 9.16 8.97
N MET A 46 -0.50 9.13 7.77
CA MET A 46 -1.92 9.33 7.50
C MET A 46 -2.29 8.67 6.17
N ALA A 47 -3.47 8.09 6.13
CA ALA A 47 -4.09 7.64 4.88
C ALA A 47 -5.54 8.10 4.89
N GLN A 48 -5.95 8.78 3.83
CA GLN A 48 -7.32 9.26 3.70
C GLN A 48 -7.85 8.89 2.33
N ILE A 49 -9.07 8.35 2.30
CA ILE A 49 -9.75 7.97 1.07
C ILE A 49 -11.01 8.81 0.92
N THR A 50 -11.24 9.34 -0.27
CA THR A 50 -12.37 10.21 -0.55
C THR A 50 -13.12 9.68 -1.76
N ASN A 51 -14.42 9.51 -1.61
CA ASN A 51 -15.29 9.11 -2.70
C ASN A 51 -15.65 10.35 -3.53
N LEU A 52 -15.18 10.38 -4.77
CA LEU A 52 -15.39 11.52 -5.67
C LEU A 52 -16.69 11.41 -6.47
N THR A 53 -17.49 10.38 -6.23
CA THR A 53 -18.69 10.11 -7.03
C THR A 53 -19.97 10.34 -6.24
N THR A 54 -21.09 10.18 -6.94
CA THR A 54 -22.42 10.34 -6.35
C THR A 54 -23.03 9.04 -5.88
N VAL A 55 -22.26 7.94 -5.91
CA VAL A 55 -22.70 6.62 -5.42
C VAL A 55 -21.70 6.10 -4.40
N THR A 56 -22.18 5.24 -3.50
CA THR A 56 -21.32 4.60 -2.50
C THR A 56 -20.27 3.74 -3.19
N GLN A 57 -19.02 3.84 -2.73
CA GLN A 57 -17.91 3.04 -3.23
C GLN A 57 -17.36 2.17 -2.09
N ALA A 58 -16.95 0.95 -2.43
CA ALA A 58 -16.26 0.06 -1.50
C ALA A 58 -14.76 0.15 -1.75
N VAL A 59 -13.96 0.24 -0.68
CA VAL A 59 -12.52 0.40 -0.78
C VAL A 59 -11.83 -0.65 0.09
N SER A 60 -10.78 -1.25 -0.45
CA SER A 60 -9.89 -2.14 0.30
C SER A 60 -8.50 -1.53 0.35
N PHE A 61 -7.88 -1.62 1.52
CA PHE A 61 -6.55 -1.09 1.78
C PHE A 61 -5.71 -2.21 2.40
N ILE A 62 -4.54 -2.50 1.80
CA ILE A 62 -3.82 -3.73 2.05
C ILE A 62 -2.35 -3.42 2.30
N HIS A 63 -1.78 -4.07 3.32
CA HIS A 63 -0.33 -4.10 3.54
C HIS A 63 0.22 -5.37 2.89
N HIS A 64 1.06 -5.20 1.87
CA HIS A 64 1.67 -6.30 1.14
C HIS A 64 3.12 -6.47 1.59
N ARG A 65 3.47 -7.65 2.07
CA ARG A 65 4.83 -7.99 2.47
C ARG A 65 5.48 -8.78 1.35
N ASN A 66 6.56 -8.23 0.80
CA ASN A 66 7.33 -8.87 -0.25
C ASN A 66 8.38 -9.78 0.38
N ARG A 67 8.34 -11.07 0.05
CA ARG A 67 9.27 -12.05 0.59
C ARG A 67 10.10 -12.65 -0.52
N PRO A 68 11.43 -12.82 -0.30
CA PRO A 68 12.30 -13.41 -1.30
C PRO A 68 12.09 -14.92 -1.41
N VAL A 69 12.62 -15.49 -2.49
CA VAL A 69 12.74 -16.93 -2.61
C VAL A 69 13.80 -17.42 -1.64
N LEU A 70 13.47 -18.44 -0.88
CA LEU A 70 14.36 -19.06 0.11
C LEU A 70 14.75 -20.46 -0.35
N SER A 71 15.79 -21.04 0.28
CA SER A 71 16.21 -22.41 0.03
C SER A 71 15.97 -23.24 1.28
N ASP A 72 15.47 -24.47 1.09
CA ASP A 72 15.33 -25.41 2.20
C ASP A 72 16.66 -26.10 2.49
N ALA A 73 16.65 -27.04 3.46
CA ALA A 73 17.87 -27.73 3.88
C ALA A 73 18.44 -28.62 2.77
N GLN A 74 17.65 -29.01 1.78
CA GLN A 74 18.05 -29.83 0.65
C GLN A 74 18.49 -29.00 -0.55
N GLY A 75 18.49 -27.67 -0.42
CA GLY A 75 18.87 -26.77 -1.50
C GLY A 75 17.76 -26.47 -2.50
N ASN A 76 16.53 -26.93 -2.26
CA ASN A 76 15.40 -26.63 -3.11
C ASN A 76 14.90 -25.22 -2.81
N GLY A 77 14.66 -24.43 -3.86
CA GLY A 77 14.10 -23.12 -3.71
C GLY A 77 12.61 -23.17 -3.37
N TYR A 78 12.18 -22.32 -2.48
CA TYR A 78 10.75 -22.10 -2.23
C TYR A 78 10.48 -20.62 -1.98
N GLN A 79 9.28 -20.19 -2.34
CA GLN A 79 8.85 -18.83 -2.12
C GLN A 79 8.23 -18.73 -0.73
N ALA A 80 8.86 -17.96 0.15
CA ALA A 80 8.18 -17.61 1.39
C ALA A 80 6.87 -16.90 1.01
N PRO A 81 5.75 -17.27 1.61
CA PRO A 81 4.48 -16.69 1.16
C PRO A 81 4.49 -15.18 1.34
N ASN A 82 4.24 -14.48 0.26
CA ASN A 82 3.91 -13.07 0.34
C ASN A 82 2.61 -12.96 1.12
N THR A 83 2.53 -11.98 1.99
CA THR A 83 1.38 -11.86 2.85
C THR A 83 0.68 -10.55 2.55
N ASP A 84 -0.59 -10.66 2.18
CA ASP A 84 -1.48 -9.51 2.06
C ASP A 84 -2.33 -9.44 3.31
N SER A 85 -2.15 -8.35 4.06
CA SER A 85 -2.94 -8.09 5.25
C SER A 85 -3.91 -6.96 4.94
N PHE A 86 -5.20 -7.27 4.96
CA PHE A 86 -6.22 -6.26 4.72
C PHE A 86 -6.37 -5.41 5.98
N MET A 87 -6.10 -4.13 5.84
CA MET A 87 -6.37 -3.17 6.91
C MET A 87 -7.86 -2.85 6.96
N VAL A 88 -8.46 -2.69 5.79
CA VAL A 88 -9.92 -2.69 5.62
C VAL A 88 -10.23 -3.43 4.33
N LYS A 89 -11.37 -4.11 4.31
CA LYS A 89 -11.86 -4.80 3.11
C LYS A 89 -13.30 -4.37 2.86
N ASP A 90 -13.55 -3.90 1.62
CA ASP A 90 -14.87 -3.45 1.19
C ASP A 90 -15.46 -2.42 2.15
N PHE A 91 -14.61 -1.49 2.60
CA PHE A 91 -15.03 -0.37 3.45
C PHE A 91 -15.90 0.56 2.63
N LEU A 92 -17.14 0.75 3.07
CA LEU A 92 -18.10 1.55 2.31
C LEU A 92 -17.94 3.03 2.62
N ILE A 93 -17.79 3.82 1.58
CA ILE A 93 -17.68 5.28 1.67
C ILE A 93 -18.88 5.87 0.95
N PRO A 94 -19.78 6.57 1.65
CA PRO A 94 -20.90 7.23 1.01
C PRO A 94 -20.45 8.26 -0.02
N LYS A 95 -21.39 8.66 -0.87
CA LYS A 95 -21.12 9.68 -1.90
C LYS A 95 -20.51 10.93 -1.28
N GLY A 96 -19.44 11.44 -1.89
CA GLY A 96 -18.82 12.70 -1.49
C GLY A 96 -18.19 12.68 -0.10
N ASP A 97 -18.11 11.52 0.56
CA ASP A 97 -17.56 11.41 1.90
C ASP A 97 -16.14 10.89 1.87
N ALA A 98 -15.49 10.90 3.02
CA ALA A 98 -14.12 10.46 3.18
C ALA A 98 -14.02 9.50 4.36
N GLY A 99 -12.97 8.66 4.34
CA GLY A 99 -12.69 7.74 5.42
C GLY A 99 -11.20 7.61 5.63
N THR A 100 -10.82 7.07 6.79
CA THR A 100 -9.43 6.78 7.11
C THR A 100 -9.28 5.27 7.26
N PRO A 101 -8.55 4.59 6.35
CA PRO A 101 -8.38 3.14 6.44
C PRO A 101 -7.40 2.71 7.53
N LEU A 102 -6.68 3.65 8.13
CA LEU A 102 -5.73 3.37 9.20
C LEU A 102 -6.17 4.09 10.47
N THR A 103 -6.08 3.38 11.59
CA THR A 103 -6.38 3.94 12.91
C THR A 103 -5.13 4.48 13.60
N GLY A 104 -3.96 4.33 12.99
CA GLY A 104 -2.69 4.80 13.53
C GLY A 104 -1.64 4.78 12.46
N LYS A 105 -0.38 4.89 12.87
CA LYS A 105 0.76 4.86 11.96
C LYS A 105 1.03 3.43 11.54
N MET A 106 1.53 3.25 10.31
CA MET A 106 1.89 1.94 9.79
C MET A 106 3.31 1.97 9.24
N ILE A 107 4.09 0.95 9.58
CA ILE A 107 5.47 0.82 9.11
C ILE A 107 5.48 -0.05 7.86
N ILE A 108 6.14 0.44 6.81
CA ILE A 108 6.37 -0.28 5.57
C ILE A 108 7.87 -0.54 5.49
N GLU A 109 8.26 -1.81 5.67
CA GLU A 109 9.65 -2.20 5.57
C GLU A 109 10.13 -2.11 4.13
N SER A 110 11.45 -2.11 3.95
CA SER A 110 12.06 -2.04 2.62
C SER A 110 11.44 -3.06 1.68
N LEU A 111 11.03 -2.62 0.50
CA LEU A 111 10.40 -3.40 -0.57
C LEU A 111 8.97 -3.89 -0.28
N ASP A 112 8.47 -3.71 0.92
CA ASP A 112 7.05 -3.94 1.18
C ASP A 112 6.22 -2.81 0.56
N SER A 113 4.94 -3.03 0.39
CA SER A 113 4.11 -2.08 -0.34
C SER A 113 2.72 -1.94 0.28
N ILE A 114 2.06 -0.88 -0.15
CA ILE A 114 0.64 -0.66 0.13
C ILE A 114 -0.11 -0.89 -1.16
N ARG A 115 -1.18 -1.66 -1.08
CA ARG A 115 -2.12 -1.87 -2.18
C ARG A 115 -3.48 -1.36 -1.77
N ALA A 116 -4.20 -0.85 -2.73
CA ALA A 116 -5.55 -0.38 -2.49
C ALA A 116 -6.35 -0.45 -3.79
N TYR A 117 -7.63 -0.77 -3.67
CA TYR A 117 -8.53 -0.75 -4.82
C TYR A 117 -9.92 -0.32 -4.38
N ALA A 118 -10.69 0.14 -5.34
CA ALA A 118 -12.07 0.57 -5.14
C ALA A 118 -13.01 -0.30 -5.97
N SER A 119 -14.31 -0.13 -5.77
CA SER A 119 -15.30 -0.87 -6.55
C SER A 119 -15.32 -0.47 -8.02
N SER A 120 -14.83 0.73 -8.37
CA SER A 120 -14.71 1.19 -9.76
C SER A 120 -13.44 2.01 -9.92
N THR A 121 -12.80 1.92 -11.07
CA THR A 121 -11.57 2.67 -11.36
C THR A 121 -11.84 4.17 -11.41
N GLY A 122 -10.97 4.95 -10.75
CA GLY A 122 -11.00 6.42 -10.82
C GLY A 122 -12.09 7.07 -9.97
N THR A 123 -12.72 6.32 -9.08
CA THR A 123 -13.84 6.82 -8.28
C THR A 123 -13.44 7.28 -6.88
N VAL A 124 -12.32 6.77 -6.37
CA VAL A 124 -11.85 7.06 -5.02
C VAL A 124 -10.43 7.59 -5.08
N GLN A 125 -10.18 8.68 -4.38
CA GLN A 125 -8.86 9.28 -4.27
C GLN A 125 -8.23 8.89 -2.94
N LEU A 126 -6.99 8.43 -3.00
CA LEU A 126 -6.19 8.10 -1.81
C LEU A 126 -5.10 9.14 -1.64
N VAL A 127 -4.97 9.66 -0.43
CA VAL A 127 -3.88 10.55 -0.04
C VAL A 127 -3.10 9.90 1.09
N LEU A 128 -1.79 9.77 0.89
CA LEU A 128 -0.88 9.21 1.89
C LEU A 128 0.11 10.28 2.32
N SER A 129 0.32 10.42 3.63
CA SER A 129 1.46 11.18 4.16
C SER A 129 2.46 10.18 4.70
N ILE A 130 3.69 10.25 4.21
CA ILE A 130 4.70 9.21 4.44
C ILE A 130 6.00 9.89 4.89
N LEU A 131 6.63 9.28 5.89
CA LEU A 131 8.00 9.61 6.29
C LEU A 131 8.91 8.45 5.88
N GLU A 132 9.89 8.74 5.04
CA GLU A 132 10.89 7.74 4.64
C GLU A 132 12.18 7.98 5.42
N THR A 133 12.71 6.91 6.00
CA THR A 133 13.97 6.92 6.74
C THR A 133 14.94 5.95 6.07
N ALA A 134 16.12 6.46 5.71
CA ALA A 134 17.15 5.60 5.13
C ALA A 134 17.70 4.66 6.20
N ASN A 135 17.80 3.39 5.86
CA ASN A 135 18.44 2.40 6.70
C ASN A 135 19.95 2.49 6.49
N SER A 136 20.68 2.55 7.57
CA SER A 136 22.15 2.62 7.50
C SER A 136 22.77 1.24 7.22
#